data_43296d27f48b9feb391eb948aedeaf85
#
_entry.id   43296d27f48b9feb391eb948aedeaf85
#
_cell.length_a   1.000
_cell.length_b   1.000
_cell.length_c   1.000
_cell.angle_alpha   90.00
_cell.angle_beta   90.00
_cell.angle_gamma   90.00
#
_symmetry.space_group_name_H-M   'P 1'
#
loop_
_entity.id
_entity.type
_entity.pdbx_description
1 polymer ?
#
loop_
_entity_poly.entity_id
_entity_poly.type
_entity_poly.pdbx_seq_one_letter_code
_entity_poly.pdbx_strand_id
1 'polypeptide(L)'
;MHKRYTAVLTAAAVLLLAASLCLLIYFNPFVEKIYTPGDFGIDTVYSTVDFNGNGTDDYTDILLGARADAKNHPVYDPAYYDSGYPPDNIGVCADVVWRAFKQPGYSLRDMVDNDIIHRPEAYPKVIKRDNNIDFRRVRNLRIFFEKYAVSLNTDIKQIAEWQPGDIVIFGEDKHIGIVSDKRNRDGQPYIIHNGGQKKREEDYLKGADVTGHYRFDASLIDSEDLIEWAG
;
A
#
# COMPACT_ATOMS: atom_id res chain seq x y z
N MET A 1 4.82 -48.49 44.07
CA MET A 1 4.29 -48.62 42.69
C MET A 1 3.37 -47.47 42.29
N HIS A 2 2.41 -47.02 43.10
CA HIS A 2 1.40 -45.99 42.77
C HIS A 2 1.99 -44.65 42.30
N LYS A 3 3.05 -44.10 42.97
CA LYS A 3 3.68 -42.83 42.62
C LYS A 3 4.36 -42.81 41.22
N ARG A 4 4.83 -43.96 40.74
CA ARG A 4 5.41 -44.07 39.39
C ARG A 4 4.35 -44.09 38.30
N TYR A 5 3.22 -44.72 38.52
CA TYR A 5 2.08 -44.73 37.59
C TYR A 5 1.43 -43.35 37.46
N THR A 6 1.25 -42.62 38.56
CA THR A 6 0.73 -41.25 38.53
C THR A 6 1.69 -40.30 37.76
N ALA A 7 3.01 -40.40 37.94
CA ALA A 7 3.95 -39.59 37.21
C ALA A 7 3.97 -39.87 35.69
N VAL A 8 3.81 -41.12 35.30
CA VAL A 8 3.70 -41.52 33.87
C VAL A 8 2.41 -41.01 33.23
N LEU A 9 1.28 -41.12 33.95
CA LEU A 9 -0.02 -40.64 33.49
C LEU A 9 -0.05 -39.10 33.35
N THR A 10 0.56 -38.39 34.30
CA THR A 10 0.68 -36.90 34.18
C THR A 10 1.56 -36.47 33.04
N ALA A 11 2.69 -37.13 32.82
CA ALA A 11 3.58 -36.83 31.67
C ALA A 11 2.85 -37.12 30.33
N ALA A 12 2.13 -38.24 30.22
CA ALA A 12 1.37 -38.54 29.01
C ALA A 12 0.23 -37.53 28.75
N ALA A 13 -0.46 -37.06 29.80
CA ALA A 13 -1.49 -36.04 29.66
C ALA A 13 -0.92 -34.67 29.23
N VAL A 14 0.24 -34.26 29.73
CA VAL A 14 0.96 -33.04 29.32
C VAL A 14 1.39 -33.14 27.88
N LEU A 15 1.93 -34.26 27.42
CA LEU A 15 2.32 -34.48 26.03
C LEU A 15 1.13 -34.45 25.07
N LEU A 16 -0.01 -35.03 25.45
CA LEU A 16 -1.25 -34.97 24.66
C LEU A 16 -1.83 -33.57 24.60
N LEU A 17 -1.78 -32.78 25.66
CA LEU A 17 -2.18 -31.39 25.68
C LEU A 17 -1.26 -30.52 24.79
N ALA A 18 0.05 -30.74 24.88
CA ALA A 18 1.02 -30.03 24.02
C ALA A 18 0.81 -30.38 22.53
N ALA A 19 0.60 -31.66 22.22
CA ALA A 19 0.32 -32.10 20.85
C ALA A 19 -1.00 -31.54 20.31
N SER A 20 -2.07 -31.52 21.14
CA SER A 20 -3.35 -30.91 20.74
C SER A 20 -3.27 -29.40 20.58
N LEU A 21 -2.49 -28.71 21.41
CA LEU A 21 -2.21 -27.27 21.26
C LEU A 21 -1.40 -26.96 19.99
N CYS A 22 -0.38 -27.77 19.69
CA CYS A 22 0.36 -27.68 18.43
C CYS A 22 -0.53 -27.90 17.19
N LEU A 23 -1.42 -28.90 17.25
CA LEU A 23 -2.40 -29.14 16.20
C LEU A 23 -3.40 -27.99 16.06
N LEU A 24 -3.89 -27.41 17.16
CA LEU A 24 -4.77 -26.25 17.15
C LEU A 24 -4.05 -24.99 16.57
N ILE A 25 -2.76 -24.82 16.86
CA ILE A 25 -1.96 -23.72 16.28
C ILE A 25 -1.70 -23.97 14.80
N TYR A 26 -1.37 -25.21 14.42
CA TYR A 26 -1.06 -25.57 13.03
C TYR A 26 -2.29 -25.58 12.12
N PHE A 27 -3.43 -26.03 12.62
CA PHE A 27 -4.72 -26.04 11.92
C PHE A 27 -5.67 -24.92 12.35
N ASN A 28 -5.12 -23.77 12.81
CA ASN A 28 -5.96 -22.68 13.27
C ASN A 28 -6.82 -22.12 12.10
N PRO A 29 -8.12 -22.49 12.02
CA PRO A 29 -8.99 -22.03 10.94
C PRO A 29 -9.28 -20.52 10.98
N PHE A 30 -8.84 -19.85 12.06
CA PHE A 30 -8.99 -18.39 12.25
C PHE A 30 -7.77 -17.60 11.82
N VAL A 31 -6.64 -18.24 11.45
CA VAL A 31 -5.51 -17.55 10.82
C VAL A 31 -5.78 -17.47 9.33
N GLU A 32 -6.05 -16.28 8.85
CA GLU A 32 -6.18 -15.99 7.43
C GLU A 32 -4.88 -16.37 6.71
N LYS A 33 -4.97 -17.34 5.79
CA LYS A 33 -3.81 -17.74 4.99
C LYS A 33 -3.51 -16.63 3.99
N ILE A 34 -2.30 -16.09 4.06
CA ILE A 34 -1.79 -15.10 3.12
C ILE A 34 -1.02 -15.83 2.02
N TYR A 35 -1.27 -15.46 0.79
CA TYR A 35 -0.61 -15.95 -0.40
C TYR A 35 0.30 -14.88 -0.99
N THR A 36 1.17 -15.29 -1.91
CA THR A 36 2.06 -14.44 -2.70
C THR A 36 1.70 -14.52 -4.18
N PRO A 37 2.21 -13.65 -5.07
CA PRO A 37 2.05 -13.80 -6.52
C PRO A 37 2.48 -15.17 -7.02
N GLY A 38 3.60 -15.70 -6.52
CA GLY A 38 4.14 -17.01 -6.91
C GLY A 38 3.20 -18.18 -6.63
N ASP A 39 2.32 -18.11 -5.61
CA ASP A 39 1.32 -19.16 -5.33
C ASP A 39 0.27 -19.29 -6.46
N PHE A 40 0.16 -18.27 -7.32
CA PHE A 40 -0.75 -18.23 -8.48
C PHE A 40 -0.01 -18.25 -9.82
N GLY A 41 1.31 -18.50 -9.83
CA GLY A 41 2.12 -18.47 -11.05
C GLY A 41 2.23 -17.09 -11.67
N ILE A 42 2.12 -16.04 -10.88
CA ILE A 42 2.23 -14.65 -11.32
C ILE A 42 3.67 -14.20 -11.12
N ASP A 43 4.32 -13.78 -12.20
CA ASP A 43 5.64 -13.15 -12.15
C ASP A 43 5.49 -11.71 -11.62
N THR A 44 6.36 -11.32 -10.68
CA THR A 44 6.42 -9.95 -10.19
C THR A 44 7.08 -9.05 -11.23
N VAL A 45 6.45 -7.94 -11.54
CA VAL A 45 6.98 -6.90 -12.41
C VAL A 45 7.84 -5.94 -11.57
N TYR A 46 9.09 -5.71 -12.01
CA TYR A 46 10.02 -4.79 -11.38
C TYR A 46 10.21 -3.54 -12.23
N SER A 47 10.49 -2.40 -11.60
CA SER A 47 10.89 -1.20 -12.32
C SER A 47 12.30 -1.36 -12.91
N THR A 48 12.53 -0.71 -14.05
CA THR A 48 13.89 -0.57 -14.60
C THR A 48 14.64 0.61 -13.99
N VAL A 49 13.98 1.39 -13.13
CA VAL A 49 14.52 2.57 -12.45
C VAL A 49 14.74 2.26 -10.97
N ASP A 50 15.88 2.72 -10.46
CA ASP A 50 16.24 2.84 -9.05
C ASP A 50 16.63 4.31 -8.87
N PHE A 51 15.63 5.17 -8.62
CA PHE A 51 15.78 6.63 -8.68
C PHE A 51 16.72 7.17 -7.60
N ASN A 52 16.68 6.60 -6.40
CA ASN A 52 17.54 7.02 -5.29
C ASN A 52 18.87 6.26 -5.23
N GLY A 53 19.11 5.28 -6.12
CA GLY A 53 20.35 4.51 -6.21
C GLY A 53 20.64 3.61 -5.02
N ASN A 54 19.62 3.13 -4.33
CA ASN A 54 19.78 2.29 -3.13
C ASN A 54 19.92 0.78 -3.42
N GLY A 55 19.82 0.37 -4.68
CA GLY A 55 19.90 -1.01 -5.14
C GLY A 55 18.54 -1.74 -5.15
N THR A 56 17.45 -1.03 -4.88
CA THR A 56 16.07 -1.53 -4.95
C THR A 56 15.33 -0.82 -6.06
N ASP A 57 14.54 -1.52 -6.85
CA ASP A 57 13.73 -0.91 -7.89
C ASP A 57 12.58 -0.07 -7.31
N ASP A 58 12.12 0.94 -8.05
CA ASP A 58 11.13 1.91 -7.57
C ASP A 58 9.79 1.28 -7.16
N TYR A 59 9.30 0.22 -7.85
CA TYR A 59 8.03 -0.41 -7.49
C TYR A 59 8.12 -1.12 -6.15
N THR A 60 9.25 -1.79 -5.92
CA THR A 60 9.56 -2.42 -4.62
C THR A 60 9.70 -1.36 -3.53
N ASP A 61 10.40 -0.25 -3.80
CA ASP A 61 10.53 0.84 -2.83
C ASP A 61 9.18 1.50 -2.49
N ILE A 62 8.31 1.76 -3.47
CA ILE A 62 6.93 2.25 -3.23
C ILE A 62 6.17 1.31 -2.29
N LEU A 63 6.22 0.00 -2.55
CA LEU A 63 5.62 -1.00 -1.67
C LEU A 63 6.20 -0.94 -0.24
N LEU A 64 7.54 -0.87 -0.12
CA LEU A 64 8.22 -0.84 1.17
C LEU A 64 7.90 0.43 1.96
N GLY A 65 7.82 1.58 1.30
CA GLY A 65 7.43 2.85 1.91
C GLY A 65 5.99 2.82 2.42
N ALA A 66 5.04 2.32 1.62
CA ALA A 66 3.66 2.13 2.05
C ALA A 66 3.56 1.17 3.25
N ARG A 67 4.34 0.08 3.23
CA ARG A 67 4.36 -0.90 4.33
C ARG A 67 5.01 -0.35 5.59
N ALA A 68 5.99 0.55 5.48
CA ALA A 68 6.58 1.26 6.61
C ALA A 68 5.52 2.15 7.30
N ASP A 69 4.72 2.90 6.52
CA ASP A 69 3.58 3.67 7.03
C ASP A 69 2.54 2.76 7.71
N ALA A 70 2.16 1.65 7.07
CA ALA A 70 1.23 0.68 7.64
C ALA A 70 1.70 0.11 9.00
N LYS A 71 3.01 -0.17 9.15
CA LYS A 71 3.63 -0.65 10.40
C LYS A 71 3.64 0.43 11.48
N ASN A 72 3.88 1.69 11.10
CA ASN A 72 3.82 2.83 12.01
C ASN A 72 2.39 3.09 12.52
N HIS A 73 1.38 2.62 11.78
CA HIS A 73 -0.02 2.64 12.15
C HIS A 73 -0.55 4.04 12.51
N PRO A 74 -0.41 5.06 11.62
CA PRO A 74 -0.81 6.42 11.93
C PRO A 74 -2.31 6.53 12.24
N VAL A 75 -2.64 7.37 13.21
CA VAL A 75 -4.02 7.70 13.54
C VAL A 75 -4.65 8.48 12.38
N TYR A 76 -5.87 8.12 11.98
CA TYR A 76 -6.59 8.82 10.92
C TYR A 76 -7.02 10.21 11.39
N ASP A 77 -6.43 11.25 10.78
CA ASP A 77 -6.79 12.64 11.02
C ASP A 77 -6.62 13.47 9.74
N PRO A 78 -7.71 14.05 9.19
CA PRO A 78 -7.69 14.86 7.96
C PRO A 78 -7.27 16.31 8.17
N ALA A 79 -6.69 16.67 9.32
CA ALA A 79 -6.30 18.04 9.64
C ALA A 79 -5.35 18.64 8.57
N TYR A 80 -5.41 19.97 8.46
CA TYR A 80 -4.48 20.77 7.66
C TYR A 80 -3.17 20.96 8.42
N TYR A 81 -2.04 20.93 7.69
CA TYR A 81 -0.70 21.14 8.21
C TYR A 81 0.02 22.20 7.38
N ASP A 82 0.51 23.29 8.01
CA ASP A 82 1.22 24.37 7.33
C ASP A 82 2.53 23.94 6.63
N SER A 83 3.11 22.81 7.07
CA SER A 83 4.25 22.19 6.41
C SER A 83 3.87 21.31 5.23
N GLY A 84 2.58 21.05 5.02
CA GLY A 84 2.04 20.06 4.10
C GLY A 84 2.12 18.61 4.62
N TYR A 85 3.00 18.32 5.56
CA TYR A 85 3.25 16.97 6.04
C TYR A 85 2.77 16.79 7.49
N PRO A 86 1.82 15.88 7.75
CA PRO A 86 1.47 15.50 9.10
C PRO A 86 2.63 14.78 9.79
N PRO A 87 2.69 14.83 11.15
CA PRO A 87 3.59 13.97 11.91
C PRO A 87 3.44 12.49 11.53
N ASP A 88 4.50 11.70 11.69
CA ASP A 88 4.53 10.29 11.23
C ASP A 88 3.42 9.43 11.85
N ASN A 89 2.98 9.74 13.07
CA ASN A 89 1.91 9.03 13.78
C ASN A 89 0.49 9.46 13.39
N ILE A 90 0.34 10.38 12.42
CA ILE A 90 -0.94 10.88 11.93
C ILE A 90 -0.96 10.80 10.41
N GLY A 91 -2.14 10.51 9.82
CA GLY A 91 -2.27 10.51 8.37
C GLY A 91 -3.65 10.05 7.89
N VAL A 92 -3.90 10.28 6.60
CA VAL A 92 -5.06 9.79 5.86
C VAL A 92 -4.60 8.90 4.69
N CYS A 93 -5.52 8.45 3.85
CA CYS A 93 -5.20 7.58 2.70
C CYS A 93 -4.15 8.17 1.75
N ALA A 94 -4.22 9.48 1.45
CA ALA A 94 -3.23 10.14 0.60
C ALA A 94 -1.84 10.24 1.25
N ASP A 95 -1.77 10.23 2.59
CA ASP A 95 -0.49 10.27 3.30
C ASP A 95 0.27 8.94 3.17
N VAL A 96 -0.42 7.82 3.04
CA VAL A 96 0.21 6.53 2.69
C VAL A 96 0.93 6.63 1.34
N VAL A 97 0.31 7.32 0.35
CA VAL A 97 0.86 7.40 -1.01
C VAL A 97 2.11 8.27 -1.07
N TRP A 98 2.08 9.49 -0.51
CA TRP A 98 3.28 10.33 -0.57
C TRP A 98 4.44 9.74 0.27
N ARG A 99 4.16 9.04 1.37
CA ARG A 99 5.18 8.32 2.15
C ARG A 99 5.72 7.12 1.39
N ALA A 100 4.88 6.44 0.59
CA ALA A 100 5.32 5.41 -0.33
C ALA A 100 6.29 5.97 -1.36
N PHE A 101 5.99 7.12 -1.98
CA PHE A 101 6.81 7.78 -2.98
C PHE A 101 8.11 8.39 -2.42
N LYS A 102 8.10 8.75 -1.15
CA LYS A 102 9.32 9.19 -0.45
C LYS A 102 10.39 8.09 -0.39
N GLN A 103 9.99 6.81 -0.34
CA GLN A 103 10.94 5.70 -0.21
C GLN A 103 11.87 5.59 -1.42
N PRO A 104 11.41 5.62 -2.70
CA PRO A 104 12.29 5.70 -3.86
C PRO A 104 12.91 7.09 -4.08
N GLY A 105 12.61 8.08 -3.24
CA GLY A 105 13.21 9.41 -3.32
C GLY A 105 12.41 10.46 -4.07
N TYR A 106 11.12 10.23 -4.37
CA TYR A 106 10.26 11.21 -5.06
C TYR A 106 9.55 12.16 -4.10
N SER A 107 9.53 13.46 -4.41
CA SER A 107 8.67 14.44 -3.77
C SER A 107 7.31 14.52 -4.46
N LEU A 108 6.38 13.62 -4.10
CA LEU A 108 5.05 13.61 -4.71
C LEU A 108 4.33 14.96 -4.56
N ARG A 109 4.53 15.67 -3.42
CA ARG A 109 3.97 17.00 -3.19
C ARG A 109 4.44 17.98 -4.27
N ASP A 110 5.75 18.03 -4.50
CA ASP A 110 6.32 19.03 -5.38
C ASP A 110 6.06 18.67 -6.86
N MET A 111 5.99 17.38 -7.20
CA MET A 111 5.56 16.90 -8.52
C MET A 111 4.11 17.29 -8.82
N VAL A 112 3.17 17.05 -7.89
CA VAL A 112 1.76 17.46 -8.04
C VAL A 112 1.61 18.97 -8.10
N ASP A 113 2.34 19.71 -7.27
CA ASP A 113 2.33 21.18 -7.25
C ASP A 113 2.85 21.75 -8.58
N ASN A 114 3.95 21.19 -9.10
CA ASN A 114 4.50 21.55 -10.41
C ASN A 114 3.50 21.31 -11.55
N ASP A 115 2.81 20.17 -11.52
CA ASP A 115 1.80 19.86 -12.54
C ASP A 115 0.59 20.81 -12.46
N ILE A 116 0.13 21.19 -11.26
CA ILE A 116 -0.93 22.19 -11.08
C ILE A 116 -0.51 23.56 -11.62
N ILE A 117 0.76 23.95 -11.45
CA ILE A 117 1.30 25.21 -12.00
C ILE A 117 1.25 25.21 -13.53
N HIS A 118 1.66 24.11 -14.16
CA HIS A 118 1.80 24.03 -15.61
C HIS A 118 0.50 23.66 -16.35
N ARG A 119 -0.46 23.02 -15.64
CA ARG A 119 -1.75 22.56 -16.20
C ARG A 119 -2.92 22.91 -15.28
N PRO A 120 -3.11 24.17 -14.87
CA PRO A 120 -4.17 24.52 -13.90
C PRO A 120 -5.57 24.16 -14.40
N GLU A 121 -5.81 24.13 -15.71
CA GLU A 121 -7.09 23.75 -16.31
C GLU A 121 -7.45 22.26 -16.08
N ALA A 122 -6.45 21.40 -15.90
CA ALA A 122 -6.68 19.99 -15.58
C ALA A 122 -7.20 19.79 -14.14
N TYR A 123 -7.03 20.79 -13.27
CA TYR A 123 -7.39 20.75 -11.85
C TYR A 123 -8.57 21.68 -11.49
N PRO A 124 -9.77 21.45 -12.04
CA PRO A 124 -10.89 22.41 -11.94
C PRO A 124 -11.42 22.61 -10.52
N LYS A 125 -11.01 21.77 -9.57
CA LYS A 125 -11.40 21.90 -8.14
C LYS A 125 -10.33 22.62 -7.30
N VAL A 126 -9.19 22.96 -7.89
CA VAL A 126 -8.15 23.78 -7.24
C VAL A 126 -8.45 25.25 -7.55
N ILE A 127 -9.30 25.85 -6.73
CA ILE A 127 -9.68 27.27 -6.89
C ILE A 127 -8.51 28.20 -6.54
N LYS A 128 -7.75 27.84 -5.53
CA LYS A 128 -6.53 28.50 -5.11
C LYS A 128 -5.51 27.41 -4.79
N ARG A 129 -4.40 27.42 -5.50
CA ARG A 129 -3.30 26.47 -5.28
C ARG A 129 -2.78 26.58 -3.85
N ASP A 130 -2.61 25.44 -3.22
CA ASP A 130 -2.03 25.28 -1.89
C ASP A 130 -1.25 23.98 -1.83
N ASN A 131 0.08 24.07 -2.00
CA ASN A 131 0.97 22.91 -2.03
C ASN A 131 1.01 22.12 -0.71
N ASN A 132 0.47 22.67 0.38
CA ASN A 132 0.39 21.96 1.66
C ASN A 132 -0.80 20.96 1.73
N ILE A 133 -1.76 21.06 0.80
CA ILE A 133 -2.95 20.21 0.84
C ILE A 133 -3.31 19.58 -0.51
N ASP A 134 -2.92 20.18 -1.63
CA ASP A 134 -3.38 19.73 -2.96
C ASP A 134 -2.91 18.31 -3.29
N PHE A 135 -1.69 17.91 -2.92
CA PHE A 135 -1.18 16.55 -3.07
C PHE A 135 -1.83 15.53 -2.11
N ARG A 136 -2.58 15.98 -1.11
CA ARG A 136 -3.34 15.14 -0.17
C ARG A 136 -4.82 15.00 -0.59
N ARG A 137 -5.20 15.47 -1.78
CA ARG A 137 -6.53 15.32 -2.35
C ARG A 137 -6.54 14.21 -3.39
N VAL A 138 -7.29 13.13 -3.14
CA VAL A 138 -7.34 11.95 -4.02
C VAL A 138 -7.68 12.32 -5.45
N ARG A 139 -8.63 13.25 -5.68
CA ARG A 139 -8.98 13.74 -7.01
C ARG A 139 -7.81 14.40 -7.77
N ASN A 140 -6.93 15.11 -7.04
CA ASN A 140 -5.75 15.74 -7.65
C ASN A 140 -4.69 14.67 -7.95
N LEU A 141 -4.53 13.70 -7.04
CA LEU A 141 -3.67 12.54 -7.28
C LEU A 141 -4.14 11.71 -8.48
N ARG A 142 -5.47 11.55 -8.69
CA ARG A 142 -5.99 10.91 -9.90
C ARG A 142 -5.50 11.63 -11.15
N ILE A 143 -5.70 12.95 -11.24
CA ILE A 143 -5.32 13.75 -12.39
C ILE A 143 -3.81 13.64 -12.66
N PHE A 144 -3.02 13.65 -11.59
CA PHE A 144 -1.58 13.46 -11.67
C PHE A 144 -1.23 12.07 -12.21
N PHE A 145 -1.77 11.00 -11.64
CA PHE A 145 -1.47 9.64 -12.08
C PHE A 145 -2.03 9.31 -13.47
N GLU A 146 -3.15 9.91 -13.89
CA GLU A 146 -3.66 9.78 -15.27
C GLU A 146 -2.68 10.35 -16.30
N LYS A 147 -1.86 11.34 -15.94
CA LYS A 147 -0.84 11.89 -16.82
C LYS A 147 0.51 11.15 -16.72
N TYR A 148 0.96 10.88 -15.50
CA TYR A 148 2.34 10.46 -15.23
C TYR A 148 2.50 8.97 -14.91
N ALA A 149 1.42 8.20 -14.90
CA ALA A 149 1.47 6.76 -14.67
C ALA A 149 0.77 5.99 -15.78
N VAL A 150 1.11 4.73 -15.91
CA VAL A 150 0.43 3.81 -16.83
C VAL A 150 -0.93 3.47 -16.24
N SER A 151 -2.01 3.83 -16.94
CA SER A 151 -3.37 3.41 -16.58
C SER A 151 -3.55 1.93 -16.88
N LEU A 152 -4.00 1.17 -15.89
CA LEU A 152 -4.18 -0.26 -15.94
C LEU A 152 -5.66 -0.66 -15.85
N ASN A 153 -5.94 -1.94 -16.10
CA ASN A 153 -7.27 -2.51 -15.96
C ASN A 153 -7.73 -2.50 -14.49
N THR A 154 -8.99 -2.16 -14.24
CA THR A 154 -9.61 -2.15 -12.92
C THR A 154 -10.36 -3.43 -12.57
N ASP A 155 -10.40 -4.43 -13.48
CA ASP A 155 -11.02 -5.72 -13.20
C ASP A 155 -10.17 -6.54 -12.21
N ILE A 156 -10.66 -6.67 -10.98
CA ILE A 156 -10.00 -7.38 -9.89
C ILE A 156 -9.83 -8.89 -10.15
N LYS A 157 -10.45 -9.43 -11.21
CA LYS A 157 -10.30 -10.84 -11.63
C LYS A 157 -9.07 -11.05 -12.50
N GLN A 158 -8.54 -9.99 -13.11
CA GLN A 158 -7.28 -10.02 -13.87
C GLN A 158 -6.08 -9.99 -12.92
N ILE A 159 -6.01 -10.98 -12.02
CA ILE A 159 -5.11 -10.99 -10.85
C ILE A 159 -3.63 -10.78 -11.18
N ALA A 160 -3.20 -11.13 -12.40
CA ALA A 160 -1.80 -10.96 -12.85
C ALA A 160 -1.44 -9.51 -13.15
N GLU A 161 -2.42 -8.65 -13.49
CA GLU A 161 -2.18 -7.24 -13.80
C GLU A 161 -1.94 -6.39 -12.56
N TRP A 162 -2.41 -6.85 -11.41
CA TRP A 162 -2.25 -6.18 -10.13
C TRP A 162 -0.89 -6.49 -9.53
N GLN A 163 0.02 -5.52 -9.56
CA GLN A 163 1.40 -5.72 -9.13
C GLN A 163 1.72 -4.92 -7.85
N PRO A 164 2.65 -5.41 -7.03
CA PRO A 164 3.09 -4.68 -5.83
C PRO A 164 3.62 -3.28 -6.18
N GLY A 165 3.21 -2.27 -5.41
CA GLY A 165 3.60 -0.88 -5.66
C GLY A 165 2.65 -0.11 -6.59
N ASP A 166 1.71 -0.77 -7.27
CA ASP A 166 0.66 -0.08 -8.03
C ASP A 166 -0.21 0.81 -7.12
N ILE A 167 -0.73 1.88 -7.69
CA ILE A 167 -1.63 2.82 -7.02
C ILE A 167 -3.07 2.47 -7.39
N VAL A 168 -3.96 2.43 -6.42
CA VAL A 168 -5.38 2.14 -6.64
C VAL A 168 -6.28 3.20 -6.03
N ILE A 169 -7.29 3.63 -6.80
CA ILE A 169 -8.28 4.64 -6.39
C ILE A 169 -9.68 4.01 -6.35
N PHE A 170 -10.45 4.41 -5.35
CA PHE A 170 -11.77 3.87 -5.05
C PHE A 170 -12.84 4.97 -4.98
N GLY A 171 -14.09 4.61 -5.37
CA GLY A 171 -15.30 5.34 -5.05
C GLY A 171 -15.31 6.78 -5.55
N GLU A 172 -14.98 7.04 -6.82
CA GLU A 172 -14.98 8.38 -7.42
C GLU A 172 -14.11 9.36 -6.60
N ASP A 173 -12.83 9.02 -6.41
CA ASP A 173 -11.83 9.83 -5.70
C ASP A 173 -12.02 9.96 -4.17
N LYS A 174 -12.76 9.03 -3.57
CA LYS A 174 -12.98 9.06 -2.12
C LYS A 174 -11.84 8.44 -1.32
N HIS A 175 -11.10 7.50 -1.94
CA HIS A 175 -10.06 6.74 -1.24
C HIS A 175 -8.96 6.30 -2.20
N ILE A 176 -7.75 6.10 -1.66
CA ILE A 176 -6.56 5.70 -2.41
C ILE A 176 -5.69 4.77 -1.55
N GLY A 177 -4.94 3.88 -2.18
CA GLY A 177 -4.00 2.98 -1.53
C GLY A 177 -2.93 2.46 -2.47
N ILE A 178 -2.04 1.64 -1.93
CA ILE A 178 -0.95 0.96 -2.64
C ILE A 178 -1.21 -0.55 -2.64
N VAL A 179 -1.02 -1.17 -3.79
CA VAL A 179 -1.16 -2.63 -3.97
C VAL A 179 -0.02 -3.36 -3.27
N SER A 180 -0.36 -4.37 -2.47
CA SER A 180 0.56 -5.22 -1.72
C SER A 180 1.00 -6.44 -2.53
N ASP A 181 2.12 -7.06 -2.12
CA ASP A 181 2.55 -8.39 -2.57
C ASP A 181 1.80 -9.55 -1.87
N LYS A 182 1.03 -9.27 -0.82
CA LYS A 182 0.15 -10.24 -0.17
C LYS A 182 -1.13 -10.41 -0.97
N ARG A 183 -1.61 -11.65 -1.03
CA ARG A 183 -2.82 -12.02 -1.77
C ARG A 183 -3.78 -12.83 -0.92
N ASN A 184 -5.06 -12.72 -1.22
CA ASN A 184 -6.09 -13.57 -0.67
C ASN A 184 -6.15 -14.93 -1.41
N ARG A 185 -7.05 -15.82 -1.01
CA ARG A 185 -7.22 -17.16 -1.62
C ARG A 185 -7.67 -17.13 -3.09
N ASP A 186 -8.26 -16.02 -3.53
CA ASP A 186 -8.75 -15.82 -4.91
C ASP A 186 -7.66 -15.18 -5.80
N GLY A 187 -6.45 -14.96 -5.26
CA GLY A 187 -5.31 -14.36 -5.94
C GLY A 187 -5.34 -12.84 -6.00
N GLN A 188 -6.36 -12.20 -5.43
CA GLN A 188 -6.45 -10.74 -5.39
C GLN A 188 -5.47 -10.16 -4.36
N PRO A 189 -4.76 -9.07 -4.67
CA PRO A 189 -3.82 -8.49 -3.73
C PRO A 189 -4.51 -7.78 -2.57
N TYR A 190 -3.80 -7.70 -1.45
CA TYR A 190 -4.15 -6.81 -0.35
C TYR A 190 -3.85 -5.37 -0.74
N ILE A 191 -4.50 -4.44 -0.06
CA ILE A 191 -4.26 -3.00 -0.23
C ILE A 191 -3.69 -2.43 1.05
N ILE A 192 -2.67 -1.59 0.89
CA ILE A 192 -2.09 -0.80 1.97
C ILE A 192 -2.73 0.59 1.92
N HIS A 193 -3.51 0.93 2.94
CA HIS A 193 -4.24 2.19 3.00
C HIS A 193 -4.55 2.61 4.43
N ASN A 194 -4.94 3.87 4.63
CA ASN A 194 -5.42 4.38 5.91
C ASN A 194 -6.81 5.03 5.76
N GLY A 195 -7.83 4.31 6.18
CA GLY A 195 -9.21 4.78 6.35
C GLY A 195 -9.66 4.77 7.82
N GLY A 196 -8.72 4.69 8.78
CA GLY A 196 -9.00 4.57 10.21
C GLY A 196 -9.21 3.14 10.72
N GLN A 197 -9.17 2.14 9.83
CA GLN A 197 -9.35 0.72 10.16
C GLN A 197 -8.13 0.15 10.93
N LYS A 198 -8.34 -0.99 11.62
CA LYS A 198 -7.29 -1.64 12.42
C LYS A 198 -6.15 -2.21 11.58
N LYS A 199 -6.46 -2.90 10.48
CA LYS A 199 -5.45 -3.48 9.58
C LYS A 199 -5.15 -2.45 8.49
N ARG A 200 -3.92 -1.95 8.40
CA ARG A 200 -3.49 -1.01 7.36
C ARG A 200 -3.12 -1.70 6.04
N GLU A 201 -2.94 -3.02 6.05
CA GLU A 201 -2.69 -3.88 4.90
C GLU A 201 -3.71 -5.02 4.98
N GLU A 202 -4.74 -5.02 4.12
CA GLU A 202 -5.89 -5.93 4.22
C GLU A 202 -6.51 -6.29 2.86
N ASP A 203 -7.33 -7.35 2.84
CA ASP A 203 -8.12 -7.79 1.68
C ASP A 203 -9.26 -6.80 1.42
N TYR A 204 -8.92 -5.66 0.80
CA TYR A 204 -9.84 -4.55 0.59
C TYR A 204 -10.52 -4.57 -0.78
N LEU A 205 -9.91 -5.16 -1.82
CA LEU A 205 -10.45 -5.15 -3.19
C LEU A 205 -11.80 -5.83 -3.30
N LYS A 206 -12.04 -6.85 -2.48
CA LYS A 206 -13.28 -7.60 -2.50
C LYS A 206 -14.46 -6.75 -2.01
N GLY A 207 -15.26 -6.27 -2.96
CA GLY A 207 -16.42 -5.42 -2.68
C GLY A 207 -16.13 -3.92 -2.70
N ALA A 208 -14.90 -3.51 -2.97
CA ALA A 208 -14.55 -2.12 -3.19
C ALA A 208 -14.93 -1.68 -4.62
N ASP A 209 -15.35 -0.43 -4.76
CA ASP A 209 -15.59 0.22 -6.05
C ASP A 209 -14.26 0.77 -6.58
N VAL A 210 -13.55 -0.03 -7.39
CA VAL A 210 -12.27 0.38 -8.00
C VAL A 210 -12.55 1.28 -9.19
N THR A 211 -12.06 2.51 -9.11
CA THR A 211 -12.29 3.54 -10.15
C THR A 211 -11.00 4.04 -10.82
N GLY A 212 -9.83 3.55 -10.38
CA GLY A 212 -8.54 3.81 -11.00
C GLY A 212 -7.49 2.80 -10.54
N HIS A 213 -6.61 2.40 -11.48
CA HIS A 213 -5.46 1.52 -11.22
C HIS A 213 -4.29 2.01 -12.06
N TYR A 214 -3.17 2.31 -11.42
CA TYR A 214 -2.04 2.98 -12.05
C TYR A 214 -0.72 2.35 -11.62
N ARG A 215 0.26 2.34 -12.55
CA ARG A 215 1.67 1.99 -12.26
C ARG A 215 2.55 3.20 -12.57
N PHE A 216 3.24 3.71 -11.58
CA PHE A 216 4.15 4.82 -11.74
C PHE A 216 5.48 4.33 -12.30
N ASP A 217 5.70 4.52 -13.59
CA ASP A 217 6.92 4.13 -14.28
C ASP A 217 7.75 5.37 -14.64
N ALA A 218 8.75 5.65 -13.81
CA ALA A 218 9.60 6.84 -14.00
C ALA A 218 10.43 6.81 -15.28
N SER A 219 10.61 5.64 -15.91
CA SER A 219 11.29 5.55 -17.22
C SER A 219 10.51 6.19 -18.37
N LEU A 220 9.21 6.44 -18.17
CA LEU A 220 8.30 7.04 -19.15
C LEU A 220 8.04 8.55 -18.90
N ILE A 221 8.69 9.13 -17.89
CA ILE A 221 8.47 10.50 -17.44
C ILE A 221 9.69 11.33 -17.77
N ASP A 222 9.48 12.54 -18.28
CA ASP A 222 10.56 13.47 -18.52
C ASP A 222 11.28 13.82 -17.19
N SER A 223 12.60 13.86 -17.21
CA SER A 223 13.41 14.06 -16.00
C SER A 223 13.13 15.38 -15.26
N GLU A 224 12.63 16.40 -15.97
CA GLU A 224 12.23 17.69 -15.40
C GLU A 224 10.94 17.63 -14.58
N ASP A 225 10.10 16.60 -14.82
CA ASP A 225 8.86 16.34 -14.07
C ASP A 225 9.10 15.44 -12.84
N LEU A 226 10.27 14.78 -12.75
CA LEU A 226 10.68 13.98 -11.61
C LEU A 226 11.40 14.86 -10.58
N ILE A 227 10.76 15.09 -9.44
CA ILE A 227 11.32 15.95 -8.38
C ILE A 227 11.78 15.09 -7.20
N GLU A 228 13.07 15.29 -6.86
CA GLU A 228 13.70 14.56 -5.75
C GLU A 228 13.18 15.05 -4.39
N TRP A 229 13.04 14.11 -3.47
CA TRP A 229 12.72 14.41 -2.07
C TRP A 229 13.91 15.10 -1.40
N ALA A 230 13.75 16.34 -1.02
CA ALA A 230 14.81 17.17 -0.42
C ALA A 230 14.88 17.06 1.13
N GLY A 231 14.38 15.99 1.77
CA GLY A 231 14.55 15.76 3.19
C GLY A 231 13.48 16.38 4.09
#